data_4c2085c0409576cdb9ad646539ff0957
#
_entry.id   4c2085c0409576cdb9ad646539ff0957
#
_cell.length_a   1.000
_cell.length_b   1.000
_cell.length_c   1.000
_cell.angle_alpha   90.00
_cell.angle_beta   90.00
_cell.angle_gamma   90.00
#
_symmetry.space_group_name_H-M   'P 1'
#
loop_
_entity.id
_entity.type
_entity.pdbx_description
1 polymer ?
#
loop_
_entity_poly.entity_id
_entity_poly.type
_entity_poly.pdbx_seq_one_letter_code
_entity_poly.pdbx_strand_id
1 'polypeptide(L)'
;MTGATGNVGAALVEHLRRGGVPFVAAVRDVARARERLGADLAYVPFDFTRPETYGAAFAGIERLFLVRPPELADVRGVIAPALRAARAAGVRGVVFLSILGAERNRVVPHHRIEQALRDSGMAWTFLRASYFMQNLDTVHREEIRRGELLIPAGRGATSFVDVRDVAAVGALALTAGGHAGRAYDLTGARALPYAEVARQFTAVLGRPVRYADPSPLAYARALRAREQPWPFVAVTLGIYTAARLGLAAGVTDDVPRLLERAPLTLRRYIEDYRDAWA
;
A
#
# COMPACT_ATOMS: atom_id res chain seq x y z
N MET A 1 11.53 -7.72 6.77
CA MET A 1 10.38 -7.16 6.05
C MET A 1 10.72 -6.92 4.58
N THR A 2 9.83 -7.20 3.64
CA THR A 2 9.97 -6.83 2.22
C THR A 2 9.33 -5.46 1.95
N GLY A 3 9.69 -4.82 0.83
CA GLY A 3 9.11 -3.54 0.43
C GLY A 3 9.45 -2.35 1.33
N ALA A 4 10.54 -2.42 2.10
CA ALA A 4 10.95 -1.39 3.07
C ALA A 4 11.09 0.01 2.47
N THR A 5 11.51 0.12 1.22
CA THR A 5 11.69 1.39 0.50
C THR A 5 10.39 1.94 -0.13
N GLY A 6 9.27 1.22 -0.07
CA GLY A 6 7.95 1.70 -0.54
C GLY A 6 7.26 2.60 0.50
N ASN A 7 6.11 3.17 0.12
CA ASN A 7 5.37 4.10 0.98
C ASN A 7 4.97 3.47 2.35
N VAL A 8 4.32 2.30 2.34
CA VAL A 8 3.95 1.61 3.58
C VAL A 8 5.17 1.08 4.32
N GLY A 9 6.16 0.52 3.56
CA GLY A 9 7.37 -0.03 4.16
C GLY A 9 8.22 1.01 4.88
N ALA A 10 8.40 2.20 4.31
CA ALA A 10 9.15 3.28 4.95
C ALA A 10 8.45 3.78 6.24
N ALA A 11 7.12 3.91 6.21
CA ALA A 11 6.34 4.24 7.40
C ALA A 11 6.43 3.13 8.48
N LEU A 12 6.45 1.85 8.07
CA LEU A 12 6.61 0.72 8.99
C LEU A 12 8.02 0.69 9.60
N VAL A 13 9.06 0.96 8.82
CA VAL A 13 10.44 1.13 9.33
C VAL A 13 10.47 2.14 10.47
N GLU A 14 9.83 3.29 10.29
CA GLU A 14 9.78 4.34 11.30
C GLU A 14 9.05 3.89 12.58
N HIS A 15 7.92 3.17 12.44
CA HIS A 15 7.21 2.61 13.59
C HIS A 15 8.05 1.58 14.37
N LEU A 16 8.71 0.65 13.66
CA LEU A 16 9.53 -0.37 14.28
C LEU A 16 10.77 0.24 14.98
N ARG A 17 11.40 1.24 14.36
CA ARG A 17 12.52 1.98 14.98
C ARG A 17 12.12 2.67 16.27
N ARG A 18 11.03 3.44 16.24
CA ARG A 18 10.50 4.12 17.45
C ARG A 18 10.13 3.16 18.56
N GLY A 19 9.63 1.99 18.20
CA GLY A 19 9.29 0.92 19.14
C GLY A 19 10.48 0.11 19.64
N GLY A 20 11.71 0.39 19.17
CA GLY A 20 12.91 -0.40 19.50
C GLY A 20 12.83 -1.86 19.04
N VAL A 21 11.99 -2.16 18.05
CA VAL A 21 11.78 -3.52 17.55
C VAL A 21 12.89 -3.87 16.56
N PRO A 22 13.69 -4.93 16.78
CA PRO A 22 14.70 -5.34 15.82
C PRO A 22 14.07 -5.91 14.57
N PHE A 23 14.57 -5.51 13.40
CA PHE A 23 14.11 -6.01 12.11
C PHE A 23 15.21 -5.96 11.05
N VAL A 24 15.01 -6.72 9.97
CA VAL A 24 15.88 -6.73 8.79
C VAL A 24 15.07 -6.26 7.59
N ALA A 25 15.58 -5.29 6.84
CA ALA A 25 15.02 -4.81 5.60
C ALA A 25 15.53 -5.65 4.42
N ALA A 26 14.65 -6.49 3.85
CA ALA A 26 14.92 -7.29 2.68
C ALA A 26 14.63 -6.45 1.42
N VAL A 27 15.68 -6.10 0.66
CA VAL A 27 15.64 -5.12 -0.43
C VAL A 27 16.41 -5.60 -1.65
N ARG A 28 16.02 -5.16 -2.85
CA ARG A 28 16.73 -5.51 -4.10
C ARG A 28 18.08 -4.80 -4.21
N ASP A 29 18.15 -3.56 -3.78
CA ASP A 29 19.34 -2.71 -3.83
C ASP A 29 19.62 -2.15 -2.43
N VAL A 30 20.65 -2.69 -1.78
CA VAL A 30 21.06 -2.32 -0.42
C VAL A 30 21.65 -0.91 -0.39
N ALA A 31 22.41 -0.49 -1.40
CA ALA A 31 23.04 0.82 -1.42
C ALA A 31 21.96 1.92 -1.46
N ARG A 32 21.05 1.80 -2.40
CA ARG A 32 19.90 2.73 -2.52
C ARG A 32 18.97 2.71 -1.30
N ALA A 33 18.80 1.56 -0.66
CA ALA A 33 18.00 1.47 0.55
C ALA A 33 18.65 2.19 1.73
N ARG A 34 19.98 2.09 1.88
CA ARG A 34 20.75 2.82 2.89
C ARG A 34 20.67 4.32 2.72
N GLU A 35 20.76 4.82 1.50
CA GLU A 35 20.59 6.25 1.19
C GLU A 35 19.20 6.76 1.59
N ARG A 36 18.17 5.94 1.40
CA ARG A 36 16.78 6.33 1.63
C ARG A 36 16.31 6.18 3.07
N LEU A 37 16.74 5.14 3.77
CA LEU A 37 16.22 4.74 5.09
C LEU A 37 17.26 4.89 6.22
N GLY A 38 18.51 5.21 5.88
CA GLY A 38 19.61 5.33 6.83
C GLY A 38 20.55 4.11 6.81
N ALA A 39 21.81 4.34 7.19
CA ALA A 39 22.85 3.30 7.18
C ALA A 39 22.81 2.39 8.43
N ASP A 40 22.08 2.78 9.44
CA ASP A 40 22.01 2.16 10.77
C ASP A 40 21.06 0.95 10.84
N LEU A 41 20.33 0.66 9.75
CA LEU A 41 19.44 -0.50 9.68
C LEU A 41 20.17 -1.75 9.18
N ALA A 42 19.69 -2.91 9.61
CA ALA A 42 20.10 -4.20 9.05
C ALA A 42 19.41 -4.41 7.68
N TYR A 43 20.23 -4.64 6.66
CA TYR A 43 19.77 -4.90 5.30
C TYR A 43 20.23 -6.26 4.80
N VAL A 44 19.39 -6.90 4.00
CA VAL A 44 19.73 -8.13 3.29
C VAL A 44 19.26 -8.06 1.84
N PRO A 45 20.06 -8.50 0.87
CA PRO A 45 19.61 -8.62 -0.51
C PRO A 45 18.47 -9.61 -0.62
N PHE A 46 17.38 -9.20 -1.31
CA PHE A 46 16.22 -10.06 -1.55
C PHE A 46 15.50 -9.67 -2.83
N ASP A 47 15.27 -10.64 -3.67
CA ASP A 47 14.44 -10.51 -4.87
C ASP A 47 13.55 -11.75 -5.02
N PHE A 48 12.26 -11.57 -5.20
CA PHE A 48 11.31 -12.67 -5.41
C PHE A 48 11.62 -13.49 -6.67
N THR A 49 12.31 -12.91 -7.65
CA THR A 49 12.69 -13.59 -8.90
C THR A 49 14.04 -14.31 -8.81
N ARG A 50 14.73 -14.19 -7.65
CA ARG A 50 16.09 -14.72 -7.43
C ARG A 50 16.12 -15.64 -6.21
N PRO A 51 15.79 -16.97 -6.37
CA PRO A 51 15.70 -17.92 -5.26
C PRO A 51 16.98 -18.03 -4.42
N GLU A 52 18.14 -17.75 -4.99
CA GLU A 52 19.43 -17.74 -4.28
C GLU A 52 19.49 -16.70 -3.16
N THR A 53 18.63 -15.69 -3.20
CA THR A 53 18.54 -14.64 -2.15
C THR A 53 17.70 -15.04 -0.95
N TYR A 54 16.90 -16.09 -1.04
CA TYR A 54 15.90 -16.44 -0.02
C TYR A 54 16.55 -16.91 1.29
N GLY A 55 17.57 -17.76 1.19
CA GLY A 55 18.22 -18.35 2.37
C GLY A 55 18.71 -17.28 3.35
N ALA A 56 19.49 -16.31 2.86
CA ALA A 56 20.01 -15.23 3.68
C ALA A 56 18.88 -14.30 4.20
N ALA A 57 17.86 -14.04 3.36
CA ALA A 57 16.78 -13.13 3.70
C ALA A 57 15.84 -13.65 4.80
N PHE A 58 15.70 -14.97 4.92
CA PHE A 58 14.78 -15.59 5.89
C PHE A 58 15.50 -16.22 7.09
N ALA A 59 16.84 -16.26 7.10
CA ALA A 59 17.61 -16.83 8.21
C ALA A 59 17.31 -16.09 9.52
N GLY A 60 16.87 -16.82 10.56
CA GLY A 60 16.57 -16.28 11.89
C GLY A 60 15.33 -15.38 11.96
N ILE A 61 14.50 -15.33 10.92
CA ILE A 61 13.29 -14.52 10.87
C ILE A 61 12.09 -15.34 11.36
N GLU A 62 11.43 -14.88 12.41
CA GLU A 62 10.19 -15.51 12.93
C GLU A 62 8.94 -14.93 12.27
N ARG A 63 8.90 -13.62 12.01
CA ARG A 63 7.74 -12.92 11.44
C ARG A 63 8.13 -12.10 10.22
N LEU A 64 7.36 -12.22 9.15
CA LEU A 64 7.60 -11.55 7.88
C LEU A 64 6.50 -10.52 7.61
N PHE A 65 6.87 -9.25 7.39
CA PHE A 65 5.99 -8.31 6.70
C PHE A 65 6.19 -8.46 5.20
N LEU A 66 5.14 -8.87 4.50
CA LEU A 66 5.17 -9.19 3.08
C LEU A 66 4.49 -8.09 2.27
N VAL A 67 5.24 -7.48 1.35
CA VAL A 67 4.72 -6.58 0.32
C VAL A 67 5.05 -7.17 -1.04
N ARG A 68 4.04 -7.34 -1.88
CA ARG A 68 4.22 -7.78 -3.27
C ARG A 68 4.62 -6.58 -4.15
N PRO A 69 5.73 -6.66 -4.91
CA PRO A 69 6.01 -5.67 -5.96
C PRO A 69 4.88 -5.62 -7.00
N PRO A 70 4.43 -4.42 -7.43
CA PRO A 70 3.29 -4.29 -8.36
C PRO A 70 3.45 -5.05 -9.68
N GLU A 71 4.68 -5.15 -10.17
CA GLU A 71 5.05 -5.83 -11.41
C GLU A 71 4.95 -7.36 -11.33
N LEU A 72 4.96 -7.96 -10.12
CA LEU A 72 4.94 -9.42 -9.96
C LEU A 72 3.51 -9.95 -9.86
N ALA A 73 2.95 -10.38 -10.99
CA ALA A 73 1.62 -10.98 -11.07
C ALA A 73 1.62 -12.52 -10.96
N ASP A 74 2.74 -13.16 -11.26
CA ASP A 74 2.88 -14.62 -11.16
C ASP A 74 3.08 -15.06 -9.71
N VAL A 75 1.96 -15.37 -9.06
CA VAL A 75 1.98 -15.82 -7.66
C VAL A 75 2.52 -17.24 -7.54
N ARG A 76 2.20 -18.14 -8.50
CA ARG A 76 2.59 -19.56 -8.43
C ARG A 76 4.08 -19.76 -8.68
N GLY A 77 4.62 -19.09 -9.71
CA GLY A 77 6.03 -19.23 -10.11
C GLY A 77 6.99 -18.40 -9.28
N VAL A 78 6.54 -17.28 -8.68
CA VAL A 78 7.43 -16.31 -8.05
C VAL A 78 7.17 -16.17 -6.55
N ILE A 79 5.93 -15.87 -6.14
CA ILE A 79 5.65 -15.58 -4.72
C ILE A 79 5.57 -16.84 -3.88
N ALA A 80 4.88 -17.88 -4.36
CA ALA A 80 4.70 -19.11 -3.61
C ALA A 80 6.04 -19.86 -3.32
N PRO A 81 7.02 -19.90 -4.23
CA PRO A 81 8.35 -20.42 -3.90
C PRO A 81 9.03 -19.66 -2.74
N ALA A 82 8.97 -18.33 -2.74
CA ALA A 82 9.52 -17.52 -1.64
C ALA A 82 8.82 -17.80 -0.30
N LEU A 83 7.46 -17.98 -0.30
CA LEU A 83 6.73 -18.35 0.91
C LEU A 83 7.11 -19.75 1.42
N ARG A 84 7.32 -20.72 0.54
CA ARG A 84 7.81 -22.06 0.93
C ARG A 84 9.21 -21.99 1.54
N ALA A 85 10.09 -21.20 0.95
CA ALA A 85 11.45 -20.98 1.47
C ALA A 85 11.42 -20.29 2.83
N ALA A 86 10.57 -19.27 3.00
CA ALA A 86 10.39 -18.59 4.28
C ALA A 86 9.94 -19.56 5.38
N ARG A 87 8.94 -20.42 5.09
CA ARG A 87 8.49 -21.46 6.03
C ARG A 87 9.60 -22.44 6.37
N ALA A 88 10.31 -22.93 5.35
CA ALA A 88 11.42 -23.89 5.55
C ALA A 88 12.57 -23.30 6.40
N ALA A 89 12.79 -21.98 6.31
CA ALA A 89 13.76 -21.24 7.11
C ALA A 89 13.28 -20.93 8.54
N GLY A 90 12.04 -21.29 8.91
CA GLY A 90 11.51 -21.12 10.27
C GLY A 90 10.61 -19.92 10.48
N VAL A 91 10.20 -19.20 9.42
CA VAL A 91 9.19 -18.13 9.52
C VAL A 91 7.87 -18.75 9.98
N ARG A 92 7.33 -18.24 11.08
CA ARG A 92 6.10 -18.76 11.74
C ARG A 92 4.87 -17.93 11.40
N GLY A 93 5.05 -16.62 11.07
CA GLY A 93 3.94 -15.73 10.82
C GLY A 93 4.23 -14.71 9.71
N VAL A 94 3.20 -14.39 8.94
CA VAL A 94 3.30 -13.43 7.83
C VAL A 94 2.18 -12.39 7.96
N VAL A 95 2.55 -11.11 8.05
CA VAL A 95 1.65 -9.97 7.89
C VAL A 95 1.73 -9.53 6.42
N PHE A 96 0.67 -9.71 5.68
CA PHE A 96 0.62 -9.43 4.25
C PHE A 96 -0.15 -8.14 3.94
N LEU A 97 0.51 -7.21 3.26
CA LEU A 97 -0.13 -6.02 2.72
C LEU A 97 -0.98 -6.41 1.50
N SER A 98 -2.25 -6.62 1.75
CA SER A 98 -3.28 -6.94 0.75
C SER A 98 -4.06 -5.68 0.34
N ILE A 99 -5.11 -5.85 -0.45
CA ILE A 99 -6.00 -4.76 -0.89
C ILE A 99 -7.43 -5.04 -0.47
N LEU A 100 -8.19 -3.98 -0.21
CA LEU A 100 -9.61 -4.07 0.10
C LEU A 100 -10.36 -4.80 -1.02
N GLY A 101 -11.19 -5.78 -0.64
CA GLY A 101 -11.96 -6.61 -1.58
C GLY A 101 -11.18 -7.77 -2.22
N ALA A 102 -9.93 -8.02 -1.81
CA ALA A 102 -9.13 -9.15 -2.34
C ALA A 102 -9.82 -10.51 -2.15
N GLU A 103 -10.59 -10.69 -1.08
CA GLU A 103 -11.30 -11.94 -0.78
C GLU A 103 -12.37 -12.29 -1.82
N ARG A 104 -12.94 -11.29 -2.48
CA ARG A 104 -14.00 -11.45 -3.50
C ARG A 104 -13.47 -11.41 -4.93
N ASN A 105 -12.31 -10.79 -5.16
CA ASN A 105 -11.74 -10.61 -6.48
C ASN A 105 -10.66 -11.66 -6.79
N ARG A 106 -11.07 -12.79 -7.36
CA ARG A 106 -10.16 -13.92 -7.71
C ARG A 106 -9.15 -13.57 -8.81
N VAL A 107 -9.33 -12.47 -9.53
CA VAL A 107 -8.45 -12.07 -10.63
C VAL A 107 -7.18 -11.41 -10.10
N VAL A 108 -7.28 -10.66 -9.01
CA VAL A 108 -6.12 -9.93 -8.46
C VAL A 108 -5.09 -10.87 -7.83
N PRO A 109 -3.79 -10.61 -8.02
CA PRO A 109 -2.73 -11.42 -7.41
C PRO A 109 -2.85 -11.53 -5.89
N HIS A 110 -3.34 -10.49 -5.21
CA HIS A 110 -3.51 -10.46 -3.76
C HIS A 110 -4.41 -11.58 -3.25
N HIS A 111 -5.53 -11.88 -3.95
CA HIS A 111 -6.39 -13.01 -3.61
C HIS A 111 -5.60 -14.33 -3.59
N ARG A 112 -4.82 -14.57 -4.64
CA ARG A 112 -4.02 -15.81 -4.77
C ARG A 112 -2.92 -15.90 -3.71
N ILE A 113 -2.34 -14.75 -3.31
CA ILE A 113 -1.35 -14.70 -2.22
C ILE A 113 -2.03 -14.99 -0.87
N GLU A 114 -3.21 -14.41 -0.61
CA GLU A 114 -3.98 -14.75 0.60
C GLU A 114 -4.28 -16.25 0.68
N GLN A 115 -4.67 -16.89 -0.43
CA GLN A 115 -4.89 -18.34 -0.46
C GLN A 115 -3.57 -19.10 -0.19
N ALA A 116 -2.49 -18.76 -0.88
CA ALA A 116 -1.20 -19.40 -0.67
C ALA A 116 -0.70 -19.28 0.78
N LEU A 117 -0.99 -18.15 1.46
CA LEU A 117 -0.66 -17.97 2.87
C LEU A 117 -1.55 -18.82 3.79
N ARG A 118 -2.87 -18.92 3.52
CA ARG A 118 -3.77 -19.82 4.26
C ARG A 118 -3.32 -21.28 4.16
N ASP A 119 -2.87 -21.68 2.98
CA ASP A 119 -2.44 -23.06 2.72
C ASP A 119 -1.01 -23.34 3.19
N SER A 120 -0.24 -22.30 3.55
CA SER A 120 1.18 -22.41 3.91
C SER A 120 1.44 -23.10 5.24
N GLY A 121 0.46 -23.11 6.15
CA GLY A 121 0.62 -23.54 7.55
C GLY A 121 1.36 -22.53 8.44
N MET A 122 1.73 -21.35 7.93
CA MET A 122 2.18 -20.21 8.74
C MET A 122 0.97 -19.44 9.29
N ALA A 123 1.13 -18.82 10.47
CA ALA A 123 0.15 -17.85 10.91
C ALA A 123 0.10 -16.66 9.94
N TRP A 124 -1.08 -16.23 9.57
CA TRP A 124 -1.23 -15.12 8.62
C TRP A 124 -2.08 -13.99 9.20
N THR A 125 -1.77 -12.77 8.79
CA THR A 125 -2.60 -11.58 9.02
C THR A 125 -2.66 -10.80 7.72
N PHE A 126 -3.85 -10.44 7.25
CA PHE A 126 -4.03 -9.66 6.02
C PHE A 126 -4.40 -8.23 6.36
N LEU A 127 -3.63 -7.29 5.85
CA LEU A 127 -3.93 -5.86 5.91
C LEU A 127 -4.50 -5.45 4.55
N ARG A 128 -5.81 -5.48 4.41
CA ARG A 128 -6.53 -5.14 3.19
C ARG A 128 -6.75 -3.64 3.13
N ALA A 129 -5.76 -2.94 2.63
CA ALA A 129 -5.82 -1.49 2.57
C ALA A 129 -6.70 -1.00 1.41
N SER A 130 -7.44 0.05 1.65
CA SER A 130 -8.10 0.85 0.63
C SER A 130 -7.08 1.71 -0.13
N TYR A 131 -7.55 2.64 -0.95
CA TYR A 131 -6.70 3.50 -1.77
C TYR A 131 -5.85 4.43 -0.91
N PHE A 132 -4.54 4.43 -1.10
CA PHE A 132 -3.61 5.23 -0.31
C PHE A 132 -3.72 6.72 -0.63
N MET A 133 -3.73 7.57 0.41
CA MET A 133 -3.61 9.03 0.23
C MET A 133 -2.33 9.39 -0.52
N GLN A 134 -1.25 8.65 -0.30
CA GLN A 134 0.05 8.84 -0.95
C GLN A 134 0.03 8.64 -2.47
N ASN A 135 -1.00 8.00 -3.02
CA ASN A 135 -1.18 7.93 -4.47
C ASN A 135 -1.48 9.32 -5.06
N LEU A 136 -2.06 10.23 -4.29
CA LEU A 136 -2.25 11.62 -4.71
C LEU A 136 -0.91 12.31 -4.96
N ASP A 137 0.08 12.03 -4.11
CA ASP A 137 1.43 12.57 -4.23
C ASP A 137 2.28 11.87 -5.31
N THR A 138 2.12 10.58 -5.51
CA THR A 138 2.95 9.83 -6.45
C THR A 138 2.40 9.83 -7.88
N VAL A 139 1.08 9.76 -8.04
CA VAL A 139 0.41 9.64 -9.35
C VAL A 139 -0.12 10.99 -9.84
N HIS A 140 -0.65 11.82 -8.94
CA HIS A 140 -1.38 13.05 -9.27
C HIS A 140 -0.67 14.34 -8.85
N ARG A 141 0.58 14.27 -8.36
CA ARG A 141 1.33 15.43 -7.87
C ARG A 141 1.36 16.56 -8.89
N GLU A 142 1.79 16.30 -10.10
CA GLU A 142 1.94 17.30 -11.15
C GLU A 142 0.62 17.92 -11.59
N GLU A 143 -0.45 17.16 -11.54
CA GLU A 143 -1.80 17.65 -11.83
C GLU A 143 -2.27 18.61 -10.73
N ILE A 144 -2.10 18.22 -9.48
CA ILE A 144 -2.47 19.02 -8.30
C ILE A 144 -1.64 20.31 -8.27
N ARG A 145 -0.35 20.27 -8.60
CA ARG A 145 0.51 21.44 -8.73
C ARG A 145 -0.01 22.42 -9.79
N ARG A 146 -0.57 21.91 -10.89
CA ARG A 146 -1.20 22.72 -11.95
C ARG A 146 -2.60 23.19 -11.61
N GLY A 147 -3.12 22.88 -10.42
CA GLY A 147 -4.45 23.26 -10.00
C GLY A 147 -5.57 22.35 -10.51
N GLU A 148 -5.27 21.12 -10.90
CA GLU A 148 -6.24 20.14 -11.36
C GLU A 148 -6.08 18.78 -10.67
N LEU A 149 -7.18 18.07 -10.51
CA LEU A 149 -7.21 16.65 -10.13
C LEU A 149 -7.93 15.89 -11.25
N LEU A 150 -7.16 15.21 -12.09
CA LEU A 150 -7.63 14.55 -13.31
C LEU A 150 -7.93 13.08 -13.04
N ILE A 151 -9.16 12.75 -12.65
CA ILE A 151 -9.58 11.39 -12.26
C ILE A 151 -10.98 11.09 -12.83
N PRO A 152 -11.16 10.02 -13.65
CA PRO A 152 -12.42 9.70 -14.33
C PRO A 152 -13.42 8.97 -13.42
N ALA A 153 -13.67 9.49 -12.22
CA ALA A 153 -14.49 8.81 -11.22
C ALA A 153 -15.93 9.37 -11.09
N GLY A 154 -16.28 10.40 -11.84
CA GLY A 154 -17.62 10.99 -11.78
C GLY A 154 -17.99 11.49 -10.37
N ARG A 155 -19.11 11.05 -9.87
CA ARG A 155 -19.57 11.31 -8.49
C ARG A 155 -19.11 10.24 -7.49
N GLY A 156 -18.29 9.28 -7.94
CA GLY A 156 -17.81 8.19 -7.11
C GLY A 156 -16.96 8.69 -5.95
N ALA A 157 -16.98 7.92 -4.86
CA ALA A 157 -16.22 8.20 -3.65
C ALA A 157 -15.25 7.07 -3.36
N THR A 158 -14.15 7.39 -2.66
CA THR A 158 -13.14 6.43 -2.23
C THR A 158 -12.87 6.60 -0.74
N SER A 159 -12.79 5.50 -0.02
CA SER A 159 -12.35 5.46 1.38
C SER A 159 -10.82 5.48 1.43
N PHE A 160 -10.24 6.66 1.30
CA PHE A 160 -8.78 6.83 1.36
C PHE A 160 -8.23 6.44 2.72
N VAL A 161 -7.06 5.77 2.74
CA VAL A 161 -6.32 5.47 3.97
C VAL A 161 -4.91 6.04 3.88
N ASP A 162 -4.41 6.58 4.99
CA ASP A 162 -3.02 7.02 5.07
C ASP A 162 -2.10 5.80 5.30
N VAL A 163 -0.98 5.71 4.57
CA VAL A 163 -0.02 4.60 4.76
C VAL A 163 0.57 4.55 6.16
N ARG A 164 0.56 5.66 6.90
CA ARG A 164 1.01 5.72 8.31
C ARG A 164 0.09 4.92 9.22
N ASP A 165 -1.24 4.93 8.97
CA ASP A 165 -2.19 4.09 9.69
C ASP A 165 -2.02 2.62 9.34
N VAL A 166 -1.83 2.32 8.05
CA VAL A 166 -1.57 0.94 7.60
C VAL A 166 -0.28 0.40 8.21
N ALA A 167 0.78 1.22 8.27
CA ALA A 167 2.05 0.86 8.87
C ALA A 167 1.94 0.65 10.38
N ALA A 168 1.16 1.49 11.09
CA ALA A 168 0.92 1.34 12.52
C ALA A 168 0.19 0.02 12.83
N VAL A 169 -0.85 -0.34 12.05
CA VAL A 169 -1.52 -1.65 12.16
C VAL A 169 -0.54 -2.78 11.81
N GLY A 170 0.31 -2.58 10.81
CA GLY A 170 1.36 -3.54 10.43
C GLY A 170 2.36 -3.79 11.56
N ALA A 171 2.82 -2.74 12.23
CA ALA A 171 3.70 -2.84 13.39
C ALA A 171 3.01 -3.58 14.56
N LEU A 172 1.75 -3.22 14.86
CA LEU A 172 0.95 -3.90 15.89
C LEU A 172 0.81 -5.41 15.58
N ALA A 173 0.44 -5.76 14.35
CA ALA A 173 0.27 -7.16 13.94
C ALA A 173 1.58 -7.97 13.94
N LEU A 174 2.73 -7.31 13.76
CA LEU A 174 4.05 -7.94 13.85
C LEU A 174 4.51 -8.15 15.29
N THR A 175 4.13 -7.27 16.22
CA THR A 175 4.70 -7.23 17.57
C THR A 175 3.77 -7.78 18.65
N ALA A 176 2.47 -7.58 18.51
CA ALA A 176 1.48 -8.05 19.46
C ALA A 176 0.92 -9.45 19.09
N GLY A 177 0.25 -10.07 20.07
CA GLY A 177 -0.52 -11.31 19.88
C GLY A 177 -1.95 -11.05 19.41
N GLY A 178 -2.68 -12.14 19.06
CA GLY A 178 -4.12 -12.07 18.74
C GLY A 178 -4.47 -11.72 17.29
N HIS A 179 -3.47 -11.55 16.40
CA HIS A 179 -3.66 -11.17 15.00
C HIS A 179 -3.59 -12.36 14.03
N ALA A 180 -3.17 -13.54 14.50
CA ALA A 180 -3.11 -14.75 13.67
C ALA A 180 -4.50 -15.15 13.15
N GLY A 181 -4.61 -15.46 11.87
CA GLY A 181 -5.87 -15.82 11.21
C GLY A 181 -6.85 -14.64 11.03
N ARG A 182 -6.38 -13.40 11.16
CA ARG A 182 -7.20 -12.20 11.01
C ARG A 182 -6.97 -11.50 9.67
N ALA A 183 -8.04 -10.94 9.13
CA ALA A 183 -7.99 -10.00 8.02
C ALA A 183 -8.62 -8.68 8.48
N TYR A 184 -7.95 -7.57 8.20
CA TYR A 184 -8.37 -6.23 8.58
C TYR A 184 -8.56 -5.39 7.32
N ASP A 185 -9.74 -4.81 7.17
CA ASP A 185 -10.08 -3.92 6.06
C ASP A 185 -9.77 -2.47 6.47
N LEU A 186 -8.61 -1.96 6.03
CA LEU A 186 -8.07 -0.69 6.49
C LEU A 186 -8.54 0.47 5.60
N THR A 187 -9.39 1.32 6.17
CA THR A 187 -9.96 2.50 5.50
C THR A 187 -9.75 3.76 6.34
N GLY A 188 -9.92 4.93 5.72
CA GLY A 188 -10.11 6.16 6.47
C GLY A 188 -11.49 6.24 7.10
N ALA A 189 -11.75 7.32 7.83
CA ALA A 189 -12.99 7.50 8.59
C ALA A 189 -14.24 7.67 7.72
N ARG A 190 -14.09 8.04 6.45
CA ARG A 190 -15.20 8.24 5.51
C ARG A 190 -14.75 8.12 4.06
N ALA A 191 -15.69 7.79 3.19
CA ALA A 191 -15.47 7.86 1.75
C ALA A 191 -15.58 9.32 1.26
N LEU A 192 -14.65 9.74 0.40
CA LEU A 192 -14.56 11.09 -0.13
C LEU A 192 -14.83 11.10 -1.64
N PRO A 193 -15.83 11.86 -2.11
CA PRO A 193 -15.95 12.20 -3.52
C PRO A 193 -14.73 12.99 -3.99
N TYR A 194 -14.26 12.78 -5.21
CA TYR A 194 -13.05 13.46 -5.71
C TYR A 194 -13.20 14.98 -5.82
N ALA A 195 -14.41 15.48 -6.01
CA ALA A 195 -14.69 16.92 -5.92
C ALA A 195 -14.42 17.47 -4.50
N GLU A 196 -14.66 16.67 -3.46
CA GLU A 196 -14.33 17.07 -2.09
C GLU A 196 -12.82 16.97 -1.83
N VAL A 197 -12.15 15.97 -2.39
CA VAL A 197 -10.68 15.87 -2.36
C VAL A 197 -10.06 17.15 -2.92
N ALA A 198 -10.50 17.61 -4.10
CA ALA A 198 -10.03 18.85 -4.71
C ALA A 198 -10.32 20.09 -3.85
N ARG A 199 -11.50 20.16 -3.21
CA ARG A 199 -11.82 21.26 -2.26
C ARG A 199 -10.90 21.29 -1.05
N GLN A 200 -10.54 20.12 -0.50
CA GLN A 200 -9.60 20.06 0.62
C GLN A 200 -8.21 20.53 0.22
N PHE A 201 -7.72 20.16 -0.97
CA PHE A 201 -6.49 20.71 -1.52
C PHE A 201 -6.56 22.23 -1.66
N THR A 202 -7.64 22.75 -2.25
CA THR A 202 -7.87 24.21 -2.38
C THR A 202 -7.76 24.91 -1.01
N ALA A 203 -8.45 24.37 -0.01
CA ALA A 203 -8.50 24.96 1.32
C ALA A 203 -7.15 24.97 2.03
N VAL A 204 -6.37 23.88 1.91
CA VAL A 204 -5.05 23.78 2.58
C VAL A 204 -3.97 24.54 1.84
N LEU A 205 -3.96 24.48 0.49
CA LEU A 205 -2.92 25.10 -0.32
C LEU A 205 -3.14 26.61 -0.51
N GLY A 206 -4.35 27.13 -0.28
CA GLY A 206 -4.70 28.54 -0.49
C GLY A 206 -4.75 28.92 -1.98
N ARG A 207 -4.81 27.96 -2.89
CA ARG A 207 -4.94 28.15 -4.34
C ARG A 207 -5.93 27.16 -4.94
N PRO A 208 -6.62 27.52 -6.03
CA PRO A 208 -7.62 26.64 -6.64
C PRO A 208 -7.01 25.30 -7.10
N VAL A 209 -7.66 24.20 -6.71
CA VAL A 209 -7.47 22.87 -7.29
C VAL A 209 -8.85 22.38 -7.72
N ARG A 210 -9.05 22.20 -9.01
CA ARG A 210 -10.31 21.81 -9.60
C ARG A 210 -10.35 20.31 -9.87
N TYR A 211 -11.44 19.66 -9.49
CA TYR A 211 -11.72 18.30 -9.94
C TYR A 211 -12.14 18.32 -11.41
N ALA A 212 -11.34 17.72 -12.26
CA ALA A 212 -11.67 17.45 -13.65
C ALA A 212 -12.03 15.96 -13.77
N ASP A 213 -13.27 15.71 -14.22
CA ASP A 213 -13.79 14.35 -14.48
C ASP A 213 -13.72 14.05 -15.98
N PRO A 214 -12.54 13.66 -16.50
CA PRO A 214 -12.42 13.33 -17.91
C PRO A 214 -13.19 12.05 -18.23
N SER A 215 -13.57 11.87 -19.48
CA SER A 215 -14.01 10.55 -19.92
C SER A 215 -12.87 9.51 -19.75
N PRO A 216 -13.18 8.22 -19.56
CA PRO A 216 -12.15 7.18 -19.46
C PRO A 216 -11.17 7.18 -20.65
N LEU A 217 -11.65 7.45 -21.84
CA LEU A 217 -10.82 7.56 -23.04
C LEU A 217 -9.89 8.77 -23.01
N ALA A 218 -10.39 9.94 -22.59
CA ALA A 218 -9.58 11.15 -22.43
C ALA A 218 -8.49 10.95 -21.37
N TYR A 219 -8.82 10.29 -20.26
CA TYR A 219 -7.87 9.94 -19.22
C TYR A 219 -6.77 8.98 -19.73
N ALA A 220 -7.16 7.92 -20.44
CA ALA A 220 -6.20 6.99 -21.06
C ALA A 220 -5.24 7.70 -22.01
N ARG A 221 -5.75 8.61 -22.87
CA ARG A 221 -4.93 9.41 -23.77
C ARG A 221 -3.96 10.32 -23.01
N ALA A 222 -4.42 10.97 -21.93
CA ALA A 222 -3.57 11.82 -21.09
C ALA A 222 -2.43 11.04 -20.43
N LEU A 223 -2.69 9.83 -19.92
CA LEU A 223 -1.66 8.95 -19.36
C LEU A 223 -0.67 8.47 -20.43
N ARG A 224 -1.16 8.11 -21.63
CA ARG A 224 -0.30 7.69 -22.75
C ARG A 224 0.58 8.84 -23.25
N ALA A 225 0.07 10.07 -23.28
CA ALA A 225 0.85 11.26 -23.60
C ALA A 225 1.98 11.53 -22.59
N ARG A 226 1.87 10.98 -21.37
CA ARG A 226 2.92 10.98 -20.33
C ARG A 226 3.75 9.69 -20.35
N GLU A 227 3.74 8.97 -21.46
CA GLU A 227 4.50 7.73 -21.66
C GLU A 227 4.17 6.58 -20.68
N GLN A 228 3.06 6.68 -19.94
CA GLN A 228 2.67 5.62 -19.02
C GLN A 228 2.36 4.31 -19.78
N PRO A 229 2.89 3.15 -19.34
CA PRO A 229 2.68 1.88 -20.04
C PRO A 229 1.21 1.42 -19.94
N TRP A 230 0.73 0.70 -20.96
CA TRP A 230 -0.64 0.20 -21.03
C TRP A 230 -1.11 -0.57 -19.79
N PRO A 231 -0.29 -1.43 -19.15
CA PRO A 231 -0.70 -2.08 -17.90
C PRO A 231 -1.03 -1.10 -16.77
N PHE A 232 -0.27 -0.01 -16.64
CA PHE A 232 -0.56 1.05 -15.66
C PHE A 232 -1.88 1.77 -15.98
N VAL A 233 -2.09 2.12 -17.26
CA VAL A 233 -3.35 2.75 -17.73
C VAL A 233 -4.55 1.86 -17.43
N ALA A 234 -4.47 0.57 -17.72
CA ALA A 234 -5.55 -0.39 -17.46
C ALA A 234 -5.86 -0.52 -15.97
N VAL A 235 -4.84 -0.62 -15.13
CA VAL A 235 -5.01 -0.72 -13.67
C VAL A 235 -5.65 0.54 -13.10
N THR A 236 -5.18 1.72 -13.47
CA THR A 236 -5.72 2.99 -12.97
C THR A 236 -7.15 3.23 -13.43
N LEU A 237 -7.47 2.91 -14.69
CA LEU A 237 -8.84 2.94 -15.20
C LEU A 237 -9.76 1.98 -14.42
N GLY A 238 -9.28 0.77 -14.13
CA GLY A 238 -10.02 -0.20 -13.32
C GLY A 238 -10.34 0.33 -11.92
N ILE A 239 -9.35 0.94 -11.26
CA ILE A 239 -9.51 1.54 -9.92
C ILE A 239 -10.56 2.67 -9.95
N TYR A 240 -10.47 3.59 -10.91
CA TYR A 240 -11.40 4.72 -10.97
C TYR A 240 -12.78 4.34 -11.50
N THR A 241 -12.87 3.29 -12.31
CA THR A 241 -14.17 2.69 -12.66
C THR A 241 -14.85 2.08 -11.44
N ALA A 242 -14.10 1.36 -10.60
CA ALA A 242 -14.63 0.85 -9.33
C ALA A 242 -15.11 1.96 -8.42
N ALA A 243 -14.36 3.08 -8.31
CA ALA A 243 -14.79 4.25 -7.57
C ALA A 243 -16.07 4.87 -8.17
N ARG A 244 -16.13 5.04 -9.49
CA ARG A 244 -17.30 5.57 -10.22
C ARG A 244 -18.57 4.74 -9.99
N LEU A 245 -18.41 3.42 -9.85
CA LEU A 245 -19.51 2.48 -9.56
C LEU A 245 -19.83 2.35 -8.07
N GLY A 246 -19.19 3.13 -7.19
CA GLY A 246 -19.40 3.10 -5.74
C GLY A 246 -18.75 1.94 -5.00
N LEU A 247 -17.96 1.12 -5.69
CA LEU A 247 -17.33 -0.08 -5.10
C LEU A 247 -16.13 0.24 -4.19
N ALA A 248 -15.62 1.48 -4.24
CA ALA A 248 -14.49 1.93 -3.43
C ALA A 248 -14.90 2.76 -2.20
N ALA A 249 -16.21 2.88 -1.92
CA ALA A 249 -16.74 3.74 -0.86
C ALA A 249 -16.93 3.02 0.48
N GLY A 250 -16.66 1.72 0.58
CA GLY A 250 -16.78 0.96 1.83
C GLY A 250 -15.89 1.56 2.93
N VAL A 251 -16.43 1.72 4.14
CA VAL A 251 -15.72 2.20 5.33
C VAL A 251 -15.85 1.16 6.43
N THR A 252 -14.77 0.94 7.16
CA THR A 252 -14.71 -0.01 8.28
C THR A 252 -14.18 0.68 9.53
N ASP A 253 -14.34 0.04 10.67
CA ASP A 253 -13.84 0.49 11.98
C ASP A 253 -12.52 -0.18 12.40
N ASP A 254 -11.90 -0.96 11.53
CA ASP A 254 -10.67 -1.71 11.88
C ASP A 254 -9.53 -0.79 12.31
N VAL A 255 -9.30 0.32 11.61
CA VAL A 255 -8.23 1.28 11.99
C VAL A 255 -8.49 1.88 13.37
N PRO A 256 -9.64 2.51 13.67
CA PRO A 256 -9.86 3.09 14.99
C PRO A 256 -9.91 2.04 16.12
N ARG A 257 -10.44 0.86 15.85
CA ARG A 257 -10.49 -0.24 16.82
C ARG A 257 -9.09 -0.78 17.15
N LEU A 258 -8.20 -0.90 16.17
CA LEU A 258 -6.86 -1.46 16.37
C LEU A 258 -5.86 -0.43 16.92
N LEU A 259 -6.00 0.84 16.54
CA LEU A 259 -5.07 1.89 16.94
C LEU A 259 -5.58 2.76 18.09
N GLU A 260 -6.81 2.51 18.58
CA GLU A 260 -7.47 3.27 19.65
C GLU A 260 -7.50 4.79 19.39
N ARG A 261 -7.52 5.17 18.11
CA ARG A 261 -7.62 6.55 17.65
C ARG A 261 -8.28 6.64 16.28
N ALA A 262 -8.79 7.81 15.95
CA ALA A 262 -9.32 8.07 14.62
C ALA A 262 -8.24 7.90 13.53
N PRO A 263 -8.62 7.42 12.32
CA PRO A 263 -7.72 7.40 11.17
C PRO A 263 -7.26 8.82 10.81
N LEU A 264 -6.06 8.92 10.24
CA LEU A 264 -5.55 10.18 9.70
C LEU A 264 -6.46 10.67 8.58
N THR A 265 -6.78 11.97 8.63
CA THR A 265 -7.68 12.58 7.63
C THR A 265 -6.89 13.01 6.39
N LEU A 266 -7.58 13.10 5.24
CA LEU A 266 -6.98 13.64 4.02
C LEU A 266 -6.49 15.08 4.24
N ARG A 267 -7.22 15.90 4.98
CA ARG A 267 -6.78 17.26 5.32
C ARG A 267 -5.42 17.24 6.04
N ARG A 268 -5.30 16.41 7.08
CA ARG A 268 -4.05 16.26 7.82
C ARG A 268 -2.90 15.77 6.93
N TYR A 269 -3.19 14.82 6.03
CA TYR A 269 -2.23 14.36 5.05
C TYR A 269 -1.73 15.51 4.14
N ILE A 270 -2.65 16.32 3.60
CA ILE A 270 -2.27 17.46 2.73
C ILE A 270 -1.43 18.50 3.51
N GLU A 271 -1.78 18.76 4.77
CA GLU A 271 -1.04 19.68 5.65
C GLU A 271 0.38 19.17 5.93
N ASP A 272 0.53 17.90 6.29
CA ASP A 272 1.82 17.25 6.60
C ASP A 272 2.78 17.19 5.40
N TYR A 273 2.24 17.07 4.19
CA TYR A 273 3.00 16.96 2.93
C TYR A 273 2.89 18.23 2.07
N ARG A 274 2.62 19.38 2.68
CA ARG A 274 2.37 20.64 1.97
C ARG A 274 3.44 21.00 0.94
N ASP A 275 4.70 20.80 1.28
CA ASP A 275 5.83 21.10 0.41
C ASP A 275 5.88 20.26 -0.86
N ALA A 276 5.27 19.06 -0.84
CA ALA A 276 5.16 18.24 -2.02
C ALA A 276 4.24 18.83 -3.11
N TRP A 277 3.38 19.79 -2.73
CA TRP A 277 2.37 20.41 -3.58
C TRP A 277 2.74 21.83 -4.05
N ALA A 278 3.84 22.37 -3.57
CA ALA A 278 4.35 23.69 -3.93
C ALA A 278 4.87 23.74 -5.38
#